data_e07b813fa75b479e81f5a4c87d99abd1
#
_entry.id   e07b813fa75b479e81f5a4c87d99abd1
#
_cell.length_a   1.000
_cell.length_b   1.000
_cell.length_c   1.000
_cell.angle_alpha   90.00
_cell.angle_beta   90.00
_cell.angle_gamma   90.00
#
_symmetry.space_group_name_H-M   'P 1'
#
loop_
_entity.id
_entity.type
_entity.pdbx_description
1 polymer ?
#
loop_
_entity_poly.entity_id
_entity_poly.type
_entity_poly.pdbx_seq_one_letter_code
_entity_poly.pdbx_strand_id
1 'polypeptide(L)'
;MDIRFYRDPATGEPHIYNHSVTEEEVEDVLRRPGEDRLGREGARIALGQTRVGRCLRVIYVPDPEPESLFVITAYELRGKPLTAYRRRQRRKGQR
;
A
#
# COMPACT_ATOMS: atom_id res chain seq x y z
N MET A 1 11.52 -9.94 -1.72
CA MET A 1 10.78 -8.91 -2.47
C MET A 1 11.58 -7.63 -2.46
N ASP A 2 11.89 -7.11 -3.63
CA ASP A 2 12.66 -5.89 -3.76
C ASP A 2 11.71 -4.72 -3.97
N ILE A 3 11.70 -3.76 -3.05
CA ILE A 3 10.79 -2.62 -3.09
C ILE A 3 11.58 -1.34 -3.22
N ARG A 4 11.32 -0.61 -4.30
CA ARG A 4 11.87 0.73 -4.51
C ARG A 4 10.76 1.74 -4.27
N PHE A 5 11.14 2.94 -3.85
CA PHE A 5 10.18 3.98 -3.49
C PHE A 5 10.42 5.24 -4.30
N TYR A 6 9.33 5.83 -4.78
CA TYR A 6 9.41 7.15 -5.39
C TYR A 6 9.90 8.16 -4.37
N ARG A 7 10.93 8.91 -4.73
CA ARG A 7 11.51 9.92 -3.86
C ARG A 7 11.05 11.30 -4.26
N ASP A 8 10.70 12.10 -3.26
CA ASP A 8 10.30 13.47 -3.47
C ASP A 8 11.52 14.29 -3.92
N PRO A 9 11.46 14.95 -5.08
CA PRO A 9 12.62 15.73 -5.55
C PRO A 9 13.03 16.86 -4.60
N ALA A 10 12.07 17.38 -3.83
CA ALA A 10 12.36 18.49 -2.91
C ALA A 10 13.18 18.05 -1.70
N THR A 11 13.04 16.80 -1.26
CA THR A 11 13.69 16.33 -0.03
C THR A 11 14.68 15.20 -0.26
N GLY A 12 14.56 14.47 -1.38
CA GLY A 12 15.35 13.27 -1.62
C GLY A 12 14.89 12.06 -0.83
N GLU A 13 13.84 12.22 -0.02
CA GLU A 13 13.30 11.16 0.82
C GLU A 13 12.13 10.45 0.15
N PRO A 14 11.82 9.20 0.53
CA PRO A 14 10.62 8.55 0.01
C PRO A 14 9.39 9.40 0.23
N HIS A 15 8.59 9.53 -0.83
CA HIS A 15 7.39 10.36 -0.78
C HIS A 15 6.40 9.90 0.30
N ILE A 16 6.39 8.60 0.63
CA ILE A 16 5.49 8.07 1.65
C ILE A 16 5.71 8.74 3.01
N TYR A 17 6.91 9.28 3.27
CA TYR A 17 7.17 9.95 4.54
C TYR A 17 6.32 11.21 4.72
N ASN A 18 5.88 11.82 3.62
CA ASN A 18 4.98 12.98 3.69
C ASN A 18 3.61 12.61 4.24
N HIS A 19 3.29 11.32 4.24
CA HIS A 19 2.01 10.81 4.76
C HIS A 19 2.22 10.05 6.07
N SER A 20 3.39 10.22 6.70
CA SER A 20 3.71 9.54 7.96
C SER A 20 3.64 8.02 7.85
N VAL A 21 4.07 7.50 6.70
CA VAL A 21 4.13 6.05 6.46
C VAL A 21 5.59 5.67 6.32
N THR A 22 5.99 4.57 6.96
CA THR A 22 7.34 4.04 6.88
C THR A 22 7.46 2.98 5.80
N GLU A 23 8.70 2.72 5.37
CA GLU A 23 8.97 1.66 4.41
C GLU A 23 8.55 0.29 4.94
N GLU A 24 8.77 0.05 6.23
CA GLU A 24 8.40 -1.20 6.88
C GLU A 24 6.88 -1.41 6.87
N GLU A 25 6.12 -0.34 7.07
CA GLU A 25 4.66 -0.43 7.02
C GLU A 25 4.17 -0.80 5.62
N VAL A 26 4.80 -0.26 4.59
CA VAL A 26 4.48 -0.61 3.21
C VAL A 26 4.80 -2.08 2.95
N GLU A 27 5.94 -2.55 3.44
CA GLU A 27 6.30 -3.96 3.30
C GLU A 27 5.25 -4.88 3.95
N ASP A 28 4.78 -4.51 5.15
CA ASP A 28 3.74 -5.29 5.82
C ASP A 28 2.51 -5.48 4.93
N VAL A 29 2.07 -4.39 4.30
CA VAL A 29 0.89 -4.44 3.44
C VAL A 29 1.15 -5.25 2.18
N LEU A 30 2.30 -5.04 1.54
CA LEU A 30 2.59 -5.72 0.27
C LEU A 30 2.84 -7.21 0.43
N ARG A 31 3.30 -7.64 1.59
CA ARG A 31 3.48 -9.08 1.87
C ARG A 31 2.17 -9.81 2.05
N ARG A 32 1.17 -9.15 2.63
CA ARG A 32 -0.11 -9.77 2.93
C ARG A 32 -1.25 -8.78 2.72
N PRO A 33 -1.49 -8.38 1.48
CA PRO A 33 -2.55 -7.42 1.21
C PRO A 33 -3.92 -8.04 1.47
N GLY A 34 -4.81 -7.25 2.04
CA GLY A 34 -6.21 -7.64 2.15
C GLY A 34 -6.91 -7.53 0.81
N GLU A 35 -6.52 -6.54 0.01
CA GLU A 35 -7.00 -6.35 -1.35
C GLU A 35 -5.84 -5.86 -2.22
N ASP A 36 -5.84 -6.28 -3.48
CA ASP A 36 -4.86 -5.84 -4.45
C ASP A 36 -5.55 -5.82 -5.81
N ARG A 37 -5.72 -4.65 -6.38
CA ARG A 37 -6.50 -4.50 -7.61
C ARG A 37 -5.83 -3.54 -8.57
N LEU A 38 -6.29 -3.56 -9.82
CA LEU A 38 -5.78 -2.65 -10.84
C LEU A 38 -6.21 -1.22 -10.55
N GLY A 39 -5.27 -0.30 -10.70
CA GLY A 39 -5.50 1.12 -10.66
C GLY A 39 -5.38 1.70 -12.06
N ARG A 40 -4.93 2.96 -12.13
CA ARG A 40 -4.78 3.66 -13.40
C ARG A 40 -3.39 3.44 -13.98
N GLU A 41 -3.32 3.45 -15.31
CA GLU A 41 -2.05 3.49 -16.06
C GLU A 41 -1.04 2.41 -15.65
N GLY A 42 -1.54 1.19 -15.46
CA GLY A 42 -0.66 0.08 -15.11
C GLY A 42 -0.28 0.00 -13.64
N ALA A 43 -0.74 0.94 -12.82
CA ALA A 43 -0.50 0.86 -11.39
C ALA A 43 -1.44 -0.14 -10.74
N ARG A 44 -1.07 -0.59 -9.55
CA ARG A 44 -1.91 -1.43 -8.72
C ARG A 44 -2.16 -0.73 -7.39
N ILE A 45 -3.25 -1.09 -6.75
CA ILE A 45 -3.64 -0.53 -5.46
C ILE A 45 -3.79 -1.69 -4.49
N ALA A 46 -2.94 -1.69 -3.46
CA ALA A 46 -3.02 -2.67 -2.38
C ALA A 46 -3.59 -2.00 -1.13
N LEU A 47 -4.56 -2.64 -0.52
CA LEU A 47 -5.08 -2.22 0.78
C LEU A 47 -4.74 -3.30 1.78
N GLY A 48 -4.26 -2.91 2.95
CA GLY A 48 -3.90 -3.91 3.95
C GLY A 48 -3.64 -3.28 5.29
N GLN A 49 -3.47 -4.13 6.29
CA GLN A 49 -3.22 -3.71 7.65
C GLN A 49 -1.78 -4.02 8.03
N THR A 50 -1.12 -3.05 8.64
CA THR A 50 0.24 -3.24 9.14
C THR A 50 0.21 -4.06 10.43
N ARG A 51 1.39 -4.52 10.86
CA ARG A 51 1.50 -5.29 12.11
C ARG A 51 1.04 -4.51 13.32
N VAL A 52 1.12 -3.18 13.28
CA VAL A 52 0.66 -2.35 14.40
C VAL A 52 -0.79 -1.90 14.25
N GLY A 53 -1.49 -2.40 13.24
CA GLY A 53 -2.93 -2.20 13.13
C GLY A 53 -3.38 -1.03 12.26
N ARG A 54 -2.46 -0.34 11.58
CA ARG A 54 -2.86 0.73 10.65
C ARG A 54 -3.29 0.12 9.32
N CYS A 55 -4.39 0.61 8.79
CA CYS A 55 -4.82 0.22 7.46
C CYS A 55 -4.31 1.24 6.45
N LEU A 56 -3.59 0.77 5.43
CA LEU A 56 -2.96 1.63 4.44
C LEU A 56 -3.48 1.33 3.04
N ARG A 57 -3.39 2.35 2.19
CA ARG A 57 -3.54 2.22 0.75
C ARG A 57 -2.16 2.44 0.15
N VAL A 58 -1.68 1.46 -0.60
CA VAL A 58 -0.37 1.51 -1.25
C VAL A 58 -0.57 1.47 -2.76
N ILE A 59 -0.04 2.48 -3.45
CA ILE A 59 -0.11 2.54 -4.91
C ILE A 59 1.28 2.22 -5.45
N TYR A 60 1.36 1.19 -6.28
CA TYR A 60 2.65 0.70 -6.76
C TYR A 60 2.56 0.20 -8.20
N VAL A 61 3.71 0.05 -8.82
CA VAL A 61 3.83 -0.49 -10.16
C VAL A 61 4.74 -1.71 -10.09
N PRO A 62 4.26 -2.89 -10.52
CA PRO A 62 5.15 -4.04 -10.63
C PRO A 62 6.23 -3.77 -11.68
N ASP A 63 7.47 -4.10 -11.35
CA ASP A 63 8.56 -4.02 -12.32
C ASP A 63 8.49 -5.22 -13.27
N PRO A 64 9.09 -5.12 -14.46
CA PRO A 64 9.17 -6.28 -15.36
C PRO A 64 9.89 -7.47 -14.73
N GLU A 65 10.84 -7.22 -13.83
CA GLU A 65 11.54 -8.28 -13.14
C GLU A 65 10.69 -8.87 -12.05
N PRO A 66 10.70 -10.21 -11.89
CA PRO A 66 9.91 -10.86 -10.85
C PRO A 66 10.29 -10.35 -9.46
N GLU A 67 9.28 -10.19 -8.60
CA GLU A 67 9.43 -9.83 -7.20
C GLU A 67 10.02 -8.45 -6.95
N SER A 68 10.00 -7.57 -7.97
CA SER A 68 10.47 -6.19 -7.83
C SER A 68 9.28 -5.25 -8.02
N LEU A 69 9.13 -4.29 -7.10
CA LEU A 69 8.01 -3.36 -7.09
C LEU A 69 8.51 -1.93 -6.93
N PHE A 70 7.80 -0.98 -7.54
CA PHE A 70 8.08 0.43 -7.38
C PHE A 70 6.86 1.10 -6.71
N VAL A 71 7.03 1.57 -5.48
CA VAL A 71 5.95 2.20 -4.72
C VAL A 71 5.92 3.69 -5.04
N ILE A 72 4.77 4.14 -5.56
CA ILE A 72 4.57 5.54 -5.91
C ILE A 72 4.21 6.34 -4.66
N THR A 73 3.24 5.86 -3.90
CA THR A 73 2.81 6.52 -2.67
C THR A 73 2.06 5.55 -1.77
N ALA A 74 1.90 5.93 -0.52
CA ALA A 74 1.11 5.17 0.44
C ALA A 74 0.57 6.12 1.50
N TYR A 75 -0.65 5.88 1.97
CA TYR A 75 -1.24 6.71 3.01
C TYR A 75 -2.28 5.90 3.79
N GLU A 76 -2.59 6.40 4.97
CA GLU A 76 -3.54 5.72 5.85
C GLU A 76 -4.97 5.86 5.35
N LEU A 77 -5.71 4.76 5.37
CA LEU A 77 -7.15 4.79 5.10
C LEU A 77 -7.87 5.45 6.27
N ARG A 78 -8.84 6.32 5.96
CA ARG A 78 -9.64 7.01 6.97
C ARG A 78 -11.07 7.13 6.48
N GLY A 79 -11.99 7.36 7.42
CA GLY A 79 -13.39 7.63 7.09
C GLY A 79 -14.08 6.52 6.31
N LYS A 80 -14.85 6.90 5.30
CA LYS A 80 -15.64 5.94 4.52
C LYS A 80 -14.81 4.86 3.84
N PRO A 81 -13.67 5.17 3.22
CA PRO A 81 -12.84 4.11 2.62
C PRO A 81 -12.37 3.08 3.64
N LEU A 82 -12.02 3.51 4.86
CA LEU A 82 -11.60 2.59 5.90
C LEU A 82 -12.76 1.70 6.33
N THR A 83 -13.94 2.30 6.56
CA THR A 83 -15.13 1.55 6.95
C THR A 83 -15.49 0.51 5.90
N ALA A 84 -15.44 0.91 4.62
CA ALA A 84 -15.76 0.00 3.52
C ALA A 84 -14.77 -1.16 3.44
N TYR A 85 -13.47 -0.85 3.60
CA TYR A 85 -12.43 -1.89 3.58
C TYR A 85 -12.64 -2.89 4.71
N ARG A 86 -12.87 -2.41 5.92
CA ARG A 86 -13.10 -3.28 7.08
C ARG A 86 -14.32 -4.18 6.89
N ARG A 87 -15.36 -3.62 6.30
CA ARG A 87 -16.57 -4.40 6.02
C ARG A 87 -16.28 -5.54 5.04
N ARG A 88 -15.53 -5.26 3.97
CA ARG A 88 -15.18 -6.28 3.00
C ARG A 88 -14.30 -7.37 3.61
N GLN A 89 -13.38 -6.99 4.50
CA GLN A 89 -12.52 -7.96 5.16
C GLN A 89 -13.30 -8.86 6.11
N ARG A 90 -14.28 -8.32 6.82
CA ARG A 90 -15.15 -9.13 7.67
C ARG A 90 -15.94 -10.16 6.87
N ARG A 91 -16.43 -9.77 5.70
CA ARG A 91 -17.15 -10.71 4.82
C ARG A 91 -16.27 -11.86 4.38
N LYS A 92 -15.01 -11.59 4.08
CA LYS A 92 -14.07 -12.64 3.70
C LYS A 92 -13.84 -13.63 4.84
N GLY A 93 -13.81 -13.14 6.06
CA GLY A 93 -13.59 -13.99 7.22
C GLY A 93 -14.78 -14.83 7.64
N GLN A 94 -15.95 -14.60 7.07
CA GLN A 94 -17.20 -15.25 7.47
C GLN A 94 -17.61 -16.41 6.57
N ARG A 95 -16.72 -17.04 5.94
CA ARG A 95 -17.03 -18.19 5.09
C ARG A 95 -17.37 -19.42 5.90
#